data_38f2369c923818d4b83b8b5e0a0b949d
#
_entry.id   38f2369c923818d4b83b8b5e0a0b949d
#
_cell.length_a   1.000
_cell.length_b   1.000
_cell.length_c   1.000
_cell.angle_alpha   90.00
_cell.angle_beta   90.00
_cell.angle_gamma   90.00
#
_symmetry.space_group_name_H-M   'P 1'
#
loop_
_entity.id
_entity.type
_entity.pdbx_description
1 polymer ?
#
loop_
_entity_poly.entity_id
_entity_poly.type
_entity_poly.pdbx_seq_one_letter_code
_entity_poly.pdbx_strand_id
1 'polypeptide(L)'
;MDKNMFCNPIIKGGYPDPSVCRVGDMYYMVTSSFYYFPGLPVFQSRDLVHWEQIGNAISRPDQLDFRNCDSSEGLWAATIRYHEGIFYIINTLDVQGRTYRYNYIVTAKDPAGPWSDAVIIEGADGIDPSLFFDKDGKMWYCSNLIPEDLKFPYQKQIYACELDPETFQIRGEKHIIFDSIVDHTLFTEAPHIYEINGSYYLMTASGGTQTNHCVNIYRSETLLGPYEPCPRNPIVTNRNVRLNNELGIAVVGHGDLIETQKGEWYMVLLGIRPYQKYIEDYNQYLPRKWIREPDRNKDAQFNLGREVCMIPMAWDYDNWPIVDNHNGMVNPMERKPDLEEWRPPLKSRVDNFEDPVLDMIWCMRRPVKTPFYTLTERPGYLRLYGNDAKAEDTRTQALLVRRQQHNYFEAAVAMEFEPEQEGEEAGM
;
A
#
# COMPACT_ATOMS: atom_id res chain seq x y z
N MET A 1 6.70 -15.37 23.79
CA MET A 1 7.38 -14.63 22.73
C MET A 1 8.60 -13.92 23.30
N ASP A 2 9.69 -13.91 22.59
CA ASP A 2 10.84 -13.06 22.95
C ASP A 2 10.38 -11.60 22.92
N LYS A 3 10.67 -10.86 23.99
CA LYS A 3 10.25 -9.46 24.15
C LYS A 3 10.87 -8.52 23.12
N ASN A 4 11.95 -8.97 22.45
CA ASN A 4 12.66 -8.21 21.44
C ASN A 4 12.21 -8.47 20.02
N MET A 5 11.16 -9.30 19.83
CA MET A 5 10.64 -9.67 18.52
C MET A 5 9.21 -9.15 18.33
N PHE A 6 8.86 -8.86 17.09
CA PHE A 6 7.49 -8.61 16.69
C PHE A 6 7.02 -9.64 15.64
N CYS A 7 5.71 -9.71 15.42
CA CYS A 7 5.11 -10.59 14.41
C CYS A 7 4.70 -9.80 13.17
N ASN A 8 5.12 -10.29 11.99
CA ASN A 8 4.55 -9.87 10.72
C ASN A 8 3.23 -10.60 10.42
N PRO A 9 2.28 -9.98 9.74
CA PRO A 9 2.26 -8.56 9.34
C PRO A 9 1.99 -7.63 10.52
N ILE A 10 2.54 -6.41 10.45
CA ILE A 10 2.32 -5.35 11.46
C ILE A 10 0.95 -4.69 11.31
N ILE A 11 0.41 -4.61 10.08
CA ILE A 11 -0.99 -4.26 9.82
C ILE A 11 -1.62 -5.41 9.04
N LYS A 12 -2.66 -6.00 9.62
CA LYS A 12 -3.34 -7.19 9.11
C LYS A 12 -4.53 -6.83 8.24
N GLY A 13 -4.78 -7.66 7.23
CA GLY A 13 -5.86 -7.48 6.26
C GLY A 13 -5.40 -6.70 5.03
N GLY A 14 -6.31 -6.45 4.10
CA GLY A 14 -6.00 -5.81 2.81
C GLY A 14 -5.58 -4.35 2.92
N TYR A 15 -4.33 -4.13 3.27
CA TYR A 15 -3.65 -2.84 3.34
C TYR A 15 -2.33 -2.91 2.56
N PRO A 16 -2.37 -2.98 1.21
CA PRO A 16 -1.18 -3.13 0.39
C PRO A 16 -0.41 -1.83 0.19
N ASP A 17 0.80 -1.98 -0.36
CA ASP A 17 1.62 -0.88 -0.88
C ASP A 17 1.88 0.21 0.17
N PRO A 18 2.48 -0.13 1.32
CA PRO A 18 2.70 0.84 2.39
C PRO A 18 3.79 1.85 2.03
N SER A 19 3.55 3.12 2.36
CA SER A 19 4.58 4.15 2.39
C SER A 19 4.59 4.85 3.73
N VAL A 20 5.77 5.21 4.25
CA VAL A 20 5.98 5.68 5.61
C VAL A 20 6.83 6.95 5.67
N CYS A 21 6.52 7.83 6.60
CA CYS A 21 7.39 8.95 6.95
C CYS A 21 7.46 9.14 8.48
N ARG A 22 8.49 9.86 8.95
CA ARG A 22 8.69 10.16 10.38
C ARG A 22 8.65 11.66 10.60
N VAL A 23 7.99 12.06 11.69
CA VAL A 23 7.99 13.44 12.20
C VAL A 23 8.29 13.41 13.70
N GLY A 24 9.50 13.78 14.07
CA GLY A 24 9.96 13.67 15.45
C GLY A 24 10.03 12.21 15.91
N ASP A 25 9.24 11.85 16.91
CA ASP A 25 9.10 10.52 17.48
C ASP A 25 7.85 9.75 16.98
N MET A 26 7.15 10.31 15.98
CA MET A 26 5.95 9.73 15.39
C MET A 26 6.22 9.24 13.97
N TYR A 27 5.60 8.13 13.63
CA TYR A 27 5.61 7.54 12.30
C TYR A 27 4.20 7.56 11.71
N TYR A 28 4.11 7.87 10.43
CA TYR A 28 2.87 7.93 9.69
C TYR A 28 2.96 7.08 8.44
N MET A 29 1.91 6.33 8.16
CA MET A 29 1.86 5.40 7.02
C MET A 29 0.57 5.59 6.25
N VAL A 30 0.65 5.46 4.93
CA VAL A 30 -0.50 5.36 4.03
C VAL A 30 -0.43 4.03 3.30
N THR A 31 -1.59 3.48 2.92
CA THR A 31 -1.69 2.28 2.08
C THR A 31 -2.69 2.47 0.96
N SER A 32 -2.58 1.66 -0.10
CA SER A 32 -3.58 1.59 -1.16
C SER A 32 -4.94 1.17 -0.61
N SER A 33 -6.00 1.55 -1.30
CA SER A 33 -7.36 1.14 -0.94
C SER A 33 -8.22 0.72 -2.14
N PHE A 34 -7.68 0.81 -3.36
CA PHE A 34 -8.42 0.49 -4.58
C PHE A 34 -9.77 1.22 -4.63
N TYR A 35 -10.85 0.50 -4.90
CA TYR A 35 -12.20 1.05 -5.02
C TYR A 35 -12.90 1.30 -3.66
N TYR A 36 -12.25 0.97 -2.52
CA TYR A 36 -12.84 1.22 -1.21
C TYR A 36 -12.83 2.69 -0.82
N PHE A 37 -13.97 3.14 -0.28
CA PHE A 37 -14.18 4.49 0.23
C PHE A 37 -14.71 4.46 1.67
N PRO A 38 -14.24 5.30 2.60
CA PRO A 38 -13.13 6.26 2.46
C PRO A 38 -11.83 5.57 2.08
N GLY A 39 -10.99 6.28 1.29
CA GLY A 39 -9.80 5.70 0.66
C GLY A 39 -8.50 6.27 1.21
N LEU A 40 -7.40 5.57 0.92
CA LEU A 40 -6.06 5.86 1.40
C LEU A 40 -6.02 6.01 2.93
N PRO A 41 -6.22 4.91 3.68
CA PRO A 41 -6.17 4.96 5.13
C PRO A 41 -4.80 5.43 5.62
N VAL A 42 -4.80 6.32 6.60
CA VAL A 42 -3.61 6.89 7.22
C VAL A 42 -3.50 6.35 8.64
N PHE A 43 -2.31 5.88 8.98
CA PHE A 43 -2.00 5.29 10.28
C PHE A 43 -0.91 6.07 10.98
N GLN A 44 -0.87 5.96 12.32
CA GLN A 44 0.21 6.47 13.16
C GLN A 44 0.79 5.38 14.05
N SER A 45 2.06 5.54 14.41
CA SER A 45 2.78 4.69 15.37
C SER A 45 3.86 5.48 16.11
N ARG A 46 4.26 5.00 17.29
CA ARG A 46 5.45 5.48 18.00
C ARG A 46 6.58 4.45 18.02
N ASP A 47 6.27 3.20 17.69
CA ASP A 47 7.21 2.08 17.79
C ASP A 47 7.38 1.27 16.51
N LEU A 48 6.75 1.70 15.41
CA LEU A 48 6.71 1.03 14.09
C LEU A 48 6.02 -0.36 14.09
N VAL A 49 5.71 -0.92 15.26
CA VAL A 49 5.11 -2.26 15.38
C VAL A 49 3.59 -2.17 15.57
N HIS A 50 3.15 -1.24 16.40
CA HIS A 50 1.74 -1.05 16.73
C HIS A 50 1.22 0.20 16.02
N TRP A 51 0.16 0.04 15.24
CA TRP A 51 -0.39 1.08 14.39
C TRP A 51 -1.85 1.35 14.71
N GLU A 52 -2.24 2.60 14.64
CA GLU A 52 -3.61 3.08 14.78
C GLU A 52 -4.01 3.82 13.51
N GLN A 53 -5.16 3.46 12.94
CA GLN A 53 -5.74 4.27 11.86
C GLN A 53 -6.29 5.56 12.44
N ILE A 54 -5.85 6.70 11.91
CA ILE A 54 -6.22 8.03 12.39
C ILE A 54 -7.09 8.81 11.41
N GLY A 55 -7.18 8.36 10.16
CA GLY A 55 -7.95 9.02 9.13
C GLY A 55 -7.88 8.31 7.79
N ASN A 56 -8.41 8.98 6.78
CA ASN A 56 -8.33 8.60 5.37
C ASN A 56 -8.03 9.85 4.54
N ALA A 57 -7.07 9.78 3.60
CA ALA A 57 -6.71 10.93 2.80
C ALA A 57 -7.80 11.31 1.80
N ILE A 58 -8.56 10.33 1.32
CA ILE A 58 -9.72 10.53 0.45
C ILE A 58 -10.97 10.17 1.24
N SER A 59 -11.61 11.16 1.86
CA SER A 59 -12.75 10.98 2.77
C SER A 59 -14.03 11.70 2.31
N ARG A 60 -13.94 12.59 1.33
CA ARG A 60 -15.09 13.30 0.76
C ARG A 60 -15.41 12.78 -0.64
N PRO A 61 -16.69 12.51 -0.97
CA PRO A 61 -17.08 11.95 -2.27
C PRO A 61 -16.79 12.84 -3.50
N ASP A 62 -16.50 14.12 -3.26
CA ASP A 62 -16.19 15.13 -4.27
C ASP A 62 -14.68 15.36 -4.47
N GLN A 63 -13.82 14.79 -3.63
CA GLN A 63 -12.36 14.91 -3.80
C GLN A 63 -11.86 14.26 -5.10
N LEU A 64 -12.40 13.08 -5.46
CA LEU A 64 -12.07 12.33 -6.66
C LEU A 64 -13.26 11.50 -7.13
N ASP A 65 -13.40 11.33 -8.44
CA ASP A 65 -14.47 10.52 -9.03
C ASP A 65 -13.96 9.14 -9.47
N PHE A 66 -14.23 8.13 -8.65
CA PHE A 66 -13.99 6.71 -8.95
C PHE A 66 -15.21 5.83 -8.68
N ARG A 67 -16.41 6.40 -8.88
CA ARG A 67 -17.70 5.74 -8.58
C ARG A 67 -17.99 4.51 -9.43
N ASN A 68 -17.39 4.38 -10.60
CA ASN A 68 -17.64 3.29 -11.55
C ASN A 68 -16.39 2.39 -11.75
N CYS A 69 -15.38 2.47 -10.88
CA CYS A 69 -14.20 1.64 -11.02
C CYS A 69 -14.47 0.18 -10.64
N ASP A 70 -13.71 -0.73 -11.24
CA ASP A 70 -13.75 -2.15 -10.91
C ASP A 70 -12.93 -2.45 -9.64
N SER A 71 -13.02 -3.68 -9.16
CA SER A 71 -12.39 -4.11 -7.89
C SER A 71 -10.86 -3.97 -7.85
N SER A 72 -10.21 -4.00 -9.00
CA SER A 72 -8.75 -3.82 -9.15
C SER A 72 -8.34 -2.40 -9.54
N GLU A 73 -9.29 -1.50 -9.66
CA GLU A 73 -9.11 -0.09 -10.01
C GLU A 73 -9.22 0.82 -8.78
N GLY A 74 -9.16 2.12 -8.97
CA GLY A 74 -9.32 3.13 -7.92
C GLY A 74 -7.98 3.65 -7.41
N LEU A 75 -7.82 3.73 -6.11
CA LEU A 75 -6.70 4.35 -5.41
C LEU A 75 -5.56 3.34 -5.22
N TRP A 76 -4.59 3.34 -6.14
CA TRP A 76 -3.45 2.44 -6.16
C TRP A 76 -2.38 2.84 -5.14
N ALA A 77 -1.12 2.48 -5.37
CA ALA A 77 -0.05 2.78 -4.44
C ALA A 77 0.12 4.29 -4.22
N ALA A 78 0.23 4.65 -2.96
CA ALA A 78 0.40 6.02 -2.51
C ALA A 78 1.72 6.18 -1.77
N THR A 79 2.35 7.33 -1.93
CA THR A 79 3.52 7.73 -1.13
C THR A 79 3.15 8.87 -0.19
N ILE A 80 3.51 8.74 1.09
CA ILE A 80 3.41 9.81 2.09
C ILE A 80 4.78 10.42 2.36
N ARG A 81 4.86 11.75 2.39
CA ARG A 81 6.05 12.49 2.79
C ARG A 81 5.67 13.68 3.68
N TYR A 82 6.60 14.11 4.51
CA TYR A 82 6.45 15.30 5.35
C TYR A 82 7.56 16.29 5.04
N HIS A 83 7.19 17.51 4.76
CA HIS A 83 8.14 18.59 4.50
C HIS A 83 7.58 19.91 5.02
N GLU A 84 8.39 20.66 5.79
CA GLU A 84 8.09 22.00 6.31
C GLU A 84 6.70 22.18 6.93
N GLY A 85 6.28 21.22 7.76
CA GLY A 85 5.01 21.30 8.48
C GLY A 85 3.79 20.79 7.71
N ILE A 86 3.98 20.27 6.51
CA ILE A 86 2.92 19.75 5.64
C ILE A 86 3.16 18.27 5.35
N PHE A 87 2.11 17.48 5.42
CA PHE A 87 2.06 16.12 4.88
C PHE A 87 1.58 16.17 3.44
N TYR A 88 2.24 15.40 2.60
CA TYR A 88 1.93 15.21 1.19
C TYR A 88 1.62 13.74 0.97
N ILE A 89 0.51 13.46 0.31
CA ILE A 89 0.23 12.13 -0.24
C ILE A 89 0.08 12.29 -1.75
N ILE A 90 0.91 11.55 -2.49
CA ILE A 90 0.80 11.42 -3.94
C ILE A 90 0.32 10.01 -4.27
N ASN A 91 -0.56 9.88 -5.25
CA ASN A 91 -1.23 8.62 -5.57
C ASN A 91 -1.59 8.53 -7.06
N THR A 92 -1.77 7.31 -7.54
CA THR A 92 -2.36 7.01 -8.83
C THR A 92 -3.84 6.66 -8.66
N LEU A 93 -4.72 7.39 -9.34
CA LEU A 93 -6.10 6.98 -9.57
C LEU A 93 -6.22 6.28 -10.92
N ASP A 94 -6.67 5.03 -10.91
CA ASP A 94 -6.92 4.22 -12.11
C ASP A 94 -8.42 3.92 -12.24
N VAL A 95 -9.02 4.27 -13.37
CA VAL A 95 -10.48 4.12 -13.58
C VAL A 95 -10.82 3.70 -15.00
N GLN A 96 -12.01 3.12 -15.18
CA GLN A 96 -12.62 2.77 -16.46
C GLN A 96 -11.77 1.85 -17.35
N GLY A 97 -11.31 0.71 -16.80
CA GLY A 97 -10.54 -0.26 -17.54
C GLY A 97 -9.17 0.24 -17.95
N ARG A 98 -8.56 1.12 -17.13
CA ARG A 98 -7.28 1.79 -17.36
C ARG A 98 -7.31 2.81 -18.51
N THR A 99 -8.50 3.24 -18.92
CA THR A 99 -8.68 4.27 -19.94
C THR A 99 -8.28 5.64 -19.42
N TYR A 100 -8.54 5.88 -18.12
CA TYR A 100 -8.17 7.13 -17.45
C TYR A 100 -7.31 6.80 -16.25
N ARG A 101 -6.12 7.39 -16.23
CA ARG A 101 -5.17 7.27 -15.14
C ARG A 101 -4.61 8.64 -14.82
N TYR A 102 -4.63 8.99 -13.55
CA TYR A 102 -4.17 10.28 -13.07
C TYR A 102 -3.24 10.09 -11.89
N ASN A 103 -2.16 10.85 -11.87
CA ASN A 103 -1.38 11.04 -10.66
C ASN A 103 -1.78 12.37 -10.03
N TYR A 104 -1.99 12.40 -8.73
CA TYR A 104 -2.48 13.57 -8.02
C TYR A 104 -1.84 13.68 -6.63
N ILE A 105 -1.89 14.90 -6.07
CA ILE A 105 -1.41 15.21 -4.72
C ILE A 105 -2.57 15.71 -3.87
N VAL A 106 -2.60 15.27 -2.62
CA VAL A 106 -3.37 15.88 -1.53
C VAL A 106 -2.44 16.23 -0.39
N THR A 107 -2.75 17.31 0.35
CA THR A 107 -1.93 17.81 1.44
C THR A 107 -2.73 18.01 2.71
N ALA A 108 -2.07 17.92 3.86
CA ALA A 108 -2.65 18.23 5.17
C ALA A 108 -1.58 18.75 6.15
N LYS A 109 -1.99 19.59 7.11
CA LYS A 109 -1.16 19.93 8.27
C LYS A 109 -1.24 18.89 9.37
N ASP A 110 -2.41 18.29 9.53
CA ASP A 110 -2.67 17.19 10.45
C ASP A 110 -2.83 15.88 9.64
N PRO A 111 -2.06 14.83 9.91
CA PRO A 111 -2.16 13.57 9.17
C PRO A 111 -3.51 12.87 9.33
N ALA A 112 -4.27 13.18 10.39
CA ALA A 112 -5.64 12.73 10.53
C ALA A 112 -6.62 13.45 9.57
N GLY A 113 -6.19 14.56 8.99
CA GLY A 113 -6.98 15.42 8.08
C GLY A 113 -7.55 16.67 8.79
N PRO A 114 -8.38 17.45 8.11
CA PRO A 114 -8.86 17.20 6.75
C PRO A 114 -7.74 17.37 5.70
N TRP A 115 -7.74 16.46 4.74
CA TRP A 115 -6.88 16.53 3.57
C TRP A 115 -7.48 17.47 2.52
N SER A 116 -6.63 18.13 1.73
CA SER A 116 -7.04 19.04 0.66
C SER A 116 -7.86 18.33 -0.43
N ASP A 117 -8.42 19.09 -1.32
CA ASP A 117 -8.87 18.57 -2.61
C ASP A 117 -7.67 18.04 -3.40
N ALA A 118 -7.92 17.09 -4.29
CA ALA A 118 -6.88 16.49 -5.11
C ALA A 118 -6.44 17.43 -6.22
N VAL A 119 -5.13 17.64 -6.33
CA VAL A 119 -4.55 18.38 -7.44
C VAL A 119 -3.96 17.38 -8.42
N ILE A 120 -4.56 17.28 -9.60
CA ILE A 120 -4.07 16.40 -10.67
C ILE A 120 -2.79 17.02 -11.25
N ILE A 121 -1.77 16.19 -11.43
CA ILE A 121 -0.49 16.59 -12.03
C ILE A 121 -0.59 16.35 -13.53
N GLU A 122 -0.77 17.40 -14.28
CA GLU A 122 -0.92 17.32 -15.73
C GLU A 122 0.34 16.75 -16.40
N GLY A 123 0.15 15.75 -17.27
CA GLY A 123 1.26 15.10 -17.99
C GLY A 123 2.12 14.16 -17.13
N ALA A 124 1.76 13.89 -15.88
CA ALA A 124 2.46 12.90 -15.06
C ALA A 124 2.08 11.48 -15.48
N ASP A 125 3.02 10.77 -16.11
CA ASP A 125 2.86 9.40 -16.56
C ASP A 125 3.19 8.39 -15.46
N GLY A 126 2.84 7.12 -15.73
CA GLY A 126 3.20 5.98 -14.89
C GLY A 126 2.25 5.73 -13.74
N ILE A 127 2.71 4.87 -12.83
CA ILE A 127 2.00 4.47 -11.62
C ILE A 127 2.96 4.52 -10.43
N ASP A 128 2.42 4.38 -9.23
CA ASP A 128 3.15 4.33 -7.97
C ASP A 128 4.11 5.52 -7.82
N PRO A 129 3.60 6.75 -7.93
CA PRO A 129 4.43 7.94 -7.89
C PRO A 129 4.99 8.18 -6.49
N SER A 130 6.16 8.81 -6.43
CA SER A 130 6.71 9.29 -5.17
C SER A 130 7.15 10.75 -5.26
N LEU A 131 7.32 11.35 -4.09
CA LEU A 131 7.88 12.69 -3.92
C LEU A 131 9.21 12.61 -3.19
N PHE A 132 10.15 13.44 -3.62
CA PHE A 132 11.40 13.67 -2.94
C PHE A 132 11.64 15.19 -2.80
N PHE A 133 11.97 15.63 -1.58
CA PHE A 133 12.32 17.01 -1.30
C PHE A 133 13.85 17.07 -1.15
N ASP A 134 14.51 17.72 -2.10
CA ASP A 134 15.96 17.83 -2.11
C ASP A 134 16.43 18.98 -1.20
N LYS A 135 17.68 18.90 -0.76
CA LYS A 135 18.32 19.91 0.09
C LYS A 135 18.43 21.30 -0.54
N ASP A 136 18.28 21.41 -1.86
CA ASP A 136 18.22 22.69 -2.57
C ASP A 136 16.83 23.33 -2.53
N GLY A 137 15.86 22.69 -1.83
CA GLY A 137 14.48 23.15 -1.68
C GLY A 137 13.56 22.78 -2.83
N LYS A 138 14.04 21.98 -3.79
CA LYS A 138 13.22 21.52 -4.90
C LYS A 138 12.37 20.32 -4.51
N MET A 139 11.17 20.28 -5.08
CA MET A 139 10.25 19.17 -5.00
C MET A 139 10.35 18.33 -6.28
N TRP A 140 10.65 17.04 -6.14
CA TRP A 140 10.80 16.11 -7.23
C TRP A 140 9.71 15.07 -7.23
N TYR A 141 9.15 14.84 -8.40
CA TYR A 141 8.24 13.75 -8.72
C TYR A 141 9.04 12.61 -9.34
N CYS A 142 8.74 11.39 -8.97
CA CYS A 142 9.34 10.20 -9.54
C CYS A 142 8.27 9.14 -9.84
N SER A 143 8.32 8.52 -11.01
CA SER A 143 7.42 7.42 -11.41
C SER A 143 8.02 6.59 -12.54
N ASN A 144 7.26 5.63 -13.05
CA ASN A 144 7.73 4.76 -14.12
C ASN A 144 7.16 5.15 -15.49
N LEU A 145 7.87 4.74 -16.54
CA LEU A 145 7.46 4.86 -17.95
C LEU A 145 7.60 3.51 -18.66
N ILE A 146 6.84 3.36 -19.73
CA ILE A 146 7.08 2.31 -20.73
C ILE A 146 7.91 2.93 -21.84
N PRO A 147 9.12 2.42 -22.14
CA PRO A 147 9.93 2.91 -23.27
C PRO A 147 9.17 2.78 -24.60
N GLU A 148 9.37 3.73 -25.51
CA GLU A 148 8.81 3.65 -26.86
C GLU A 148 9.35 2.44 -27.64
N ASP A 149 10.64 2.11 -27.46
CA ASP A 149 11.32 0.99 -28.08
C ASP A 149 11.70 -0.06 -27.02
N LEU A 150 10.77 -1.01 -26.79
CA LEU A 150 10.98 -2.11 -25.84
C LEU A 150 12.07 -3.07 -26.34
N LYS A 151 13.07 -3.36 -25.50
CA LYS A 151 14.10 -4.38 -25.76
C LYS A 151 13.68 -5.76 -25.26
N PHE A 152 12.76 -5.82 -24.29
CA PHE A 152 12.16 -7.05 -23.78
C PHE A 152 10.75 -6.76 -23.22
N PRO A 153 9.87 -7.77 -23.10
CA PRO A 153 8.54 -7.59 -22.54
C PRO A 153 8.59 -7.04 -21.10
N TYR A 154 7.71 -6.11 -20.81
CA TYR A 154 7.55 -5.49 -19.46
C TYR A 154 8.76 -4.67 -18.99
N GLN A 155 9.67 -4.26 -19.90
CA GLN A 155 10.69 -3.26 -19.61
C GLN A 155 10.03 -1.97 -19.13
N LYS A 156 10.66 -1.34 -18.14
CA LYS A 156 10.26 -0.03 -17.63
C LYS A 156 11.45 0.89 -17.47
N GLN A 157 11.17 2.16 -17.52
CA GLN A 157 12.10 3.22 -17.14
C GLN A 157 11.56 3.94 -15.91
N ILE A 158 12.45 4.46 -15.08
CA ILE A 158 12.11 5.38 -14.00
C ILE A 158 12.53 6.78 -14.42
N TYR A 159 11.66 7.74 -14.26
CA TYR A 159 11.95 9.13 -14.52
C TYR A 159 11.71 9.99 -13.29
N ALA A 160 12.39 11.12 -13.25
CA ALA A 160 12.15 12.19 -12.29
C ALA A 160 11.92 13.52 -13.03
N CYS A 161 11.10 14.37 -12.46
CA CYS A 161 10.92 15.75 -12.90
C CYS A 161 10.67 16.67 -11.70
N GLU A 162 11.06 17.93 -11.84
CA GLU A 162 10.79 18.94 -10.83
C GLU A 162 9.30 19.32 -10.83
N LEU A 163 8.70 19.47 -9.66
CA LEU A 163 7.36 20.05 -9.48
C LEU A 163 7.46 21.47 -8.94
N ASP A 164 6.52 22.27 -9.37
CA ASP A 164 6.23 23.55 -8.73
C ASP A 164 5.58 23.29 -7.36
N PRO A 165 6.16 23.76 -6.24
CA PRO A 165 5.66 23.46 -4.90
C PRO A 165 4.33 24.17 -4.56
N GLU A 166 3.94 25.20 -5.34
CA GLU A 166 2.68 25.93 -5.12
C GLU A 166 1.53 25.32 -5.93
N THR A 167 1.81 24.92 -7.17
CA THR A 167 0.79 24.41 -8.11
C THR A 167 0.80 22.89 -8.27
N PHE A 168 1.88 22.23 -7.83
CA PHE A 168 2.17 20.79 -8.03
C PHE A 168 2.26 20.36 -9.50
N GLN A 169 2.45 21.31 -10.42
CA GLN A 169 2.60 21.00 -11.83
C GLN A 169 4.07 20.76 -12.21
N ILE A 170 4.29 19.97 -13.27
CA ILE A 170 5.64 19.65 -13.76
C ILE A 170 6.32 20.93 -14.24
N ARG A 171 7.57 21.13 -13.78
CA ARG A 171 8.51 22.14 -14.26
C ARG A 171 9.62 21.49 -15.07
N GLY A 172 9.85 21.96 -16.28
CA GLY A 172 10.94 21.50 -17.12
C GLY A 172 10.72 20.11 -17.73
N GLU A 173 11.80 19.36 -17.85
CA GLU A 173 11.84 18.10 -18.58
C GLU A 173 11.70 16.89 -17.64
N LYS A 174 11.23 15.77 -18.21
CA LYS A 174 11.29 14.45 -17.56
C LYS A 174 12.67 13.84 -17.85
N HIS A 175 13.41 13.57 -16.79
CA HIS A 175 14.73 12.94 -16.88
C HIS A 175 14.60 11.45 -16.62
N ILE A 176 15.01 10.61 -17.56
CA ILE A 176 15.13 9.16 -17.31
C ILE A 176 16.35 8.96 -16.42
N ILE A 177 16.08 8.53 -15.18
CA ILE A 177 17.12 8.32 -14.16
C ILE A 177 17.56 6.86 -14.08
N PHE A 178 16.72 5.92 -14.51
CA PHE A 178 17.02 4.49 -14.56
C PHE A 178 16.26 3.80 -15.69
N ASP A 179 16.89 2.81 -16.34
CA ASP A 179 16.27 1.91 -17.32
C ASP A 179 16.50 0.47 -16.87
N SER A 180 15.43 -0.31 -16.78
CA SER A 180 15.50 -1.72 -16.36
C SER A 180 16.26 -2.64 -17.32
N ILE A 181 16.76 -2.11 -18.47
CA ILE A 181 17.69 -2.80 -19.34
C ILE A 181 19.03 -3.10 -18.64
N VAL A 182 19.39 -2.30 -17.64
CA VAL A 182 20.68 -2.40 -16.93
C VAL A 182 20.80 -3.73 -16.17
N ASP A 183 19.70 -4.20 -15.58
CA ASP A 183 19.65 -5.41 -14.76
C ASP A 183 18.58 -6.42 -15.21
N HIS A 184 17.94 -6.16 -16.36
CA HIS A 184 16.87 -6.98 -16.94
C HIS A 184 15.70 -7.25 -16.00
N THR A 185 15.38 -6.30 -15.11
CA THR A 185 14.20 -6.39 -14.25
C THR A 185 12.92 -6.14 -15.03
N LEU A 186 11.87 -6.89 -14.69
CA LEU A 186 10.54 -6.77 -15.30
C LEU A 186 9.61 -6.03 -14.35
N PHE A 187 8.66 -5.25 -14.90
CA PHE A 187 7.68 -4.51 -14.11
C PHE A 187 8.33 -3.62 -13.03
N THR A 188 9.38 -2.88 -13.39
CA THR A 188 10.04 -1.97 -12.45
C THR A 188 9.15 -0.77 -12.18
N GLU A 189 8.71 -0.62 -10.92
CA GLU A 189 7.71 0.34 -10.46
C GLU A 189 7.98 0.78 -9.02
N ALA A 190 7.11 1.58 -8.42
CA ALA A 190 7.21 2.06 -7.04
C ALA A 190 8.57 2.70 -6.71
N PRO A 191 9.03 3.69 -7.47
CA PRO A 191 10.31 4.33 -7.21
C PRO A 191 10.25 5.21 -5.95
N HIS A 192 11.24 5.07 -5.06
CA HIS A 192 11.48 6.00 -3.96
C HIS A 192 12.92 6.48 -4.03
N ILE A 193 13.11 7.81 -3.97
CA ILE A 193 14.44 8.43 -3.92
C ILE A 193 14.73 8.82 -2.46
N TYR A 194 15.96 8.53 -2.02
CA TYR A 194 16.48 8.93 -0.72
C TYR A 194 17.86 9.57 -0.88
N GLU A 195 18.19 10.56 -0.06
CA GLU A 195 19.54 11.02 0.13
C GLU A 195 20.04 10.49 1.49
N ILE A 196 21.06 9.62 1.47
CA ILE A 196 21.59 8.95 2.65
C ILE A 196 23.11 8.98 2.58
N ASN A 197 23.75 9.48 3.62
CA ASN A 197 25.21 9.58 3.71
C ASN A 197 25.87 10.27 2.49
N GLY A 198 25.19 11.26 1.90
CA GLY A 198 25.68 12.04 0.77
C GLY A 198 25.59 11.36 -0.59
N SER A 199 24.90 10.21 -0.69
CA SER A 199 24.57 9.55 -1.94
C SER A 199 23.05 9.49 -2.12
N TYR A 200 22.61 9.48 -3.38
CA TYR A 200 21.21 9.26 -3.72
C TYR A 200 20.96 7.77 -3.96
N TYR A 201 19.89 7.27 -3.36
CA TYR A 201 19.42 5.90 -3.54
C TYR A 201 18.07 5.92 -4.21
N LEU A 202 17.93 5.08 -5.24
CA LEU A 202 16.65 4.80 -5.89
C LEU A 202 16.23 3.39 -5.50
N MET A 203 15.13 3.25 -4.80
CA MET A 203 14.53 1.96 -4.50
C MET A 203 13.34 1.73 -5.43
N THR A 204 13.14 0.49 -5.89
CA THR A 204 12.03 0.10 -6.76
C THR A 204 11.47 -1.25 -6.38
N ALA A 205 10.21 -1.51 -6.76
CA ALA A 205 9.65 -2.84 -6.83
C ALA A 205 9.86 -3.41 -8.25
N SER A 206 10.01 -4.72 -8.34
CA SER A 206 10.10 -5.43 -9.63
C SER A 206 9.51 -6.83 -9.55
N GLY A 207 9.36 -7.50 -10.70
CA GLY A 207 8.86 -8.87 -10.80
C GLY A 207 7.34 -8.98 -10.80
N GLY A 208 6.63 -7.84 -10.81
CA GLY A 208 5.17 -7.75 -10.71
C GLY A 208 4.65 -8.18 -9.33
N THR A 209 3.35 -8.03 -9.10
CA THR A 209 2.71 -8.27 -7.80
C THR A 209 2.46 -9.76 -7.48
N GLN A 210 3.32 -10.65 -7.96
CA GLN A 210 3.20 -12.11 -7.83
C GLN A 210 4.44 -12.73 -7.20
N THR A 211 4.66 -14.04 -7.42
CA THR A 211 5.75 -14.81 -6.78
C THR A 211 7.14 -14.19 -6.95
N ASN A 212 7.40 -13.51 -8.07
CA ASN A 212 8.70 -12.90 -8.34
C ASN A 212 8.86 -11.49 -7.77
N HIS A 213 7.84 -10.98 -7.08
CA HIS A 213 7.87 -9.66 -6.48
C HIS A 213 9.09 -9.48 -5.59
N CYS A 214 9.73 -8.33 -5.67
CA CYS A 214 10.96 -8.05 -4.96
C CYS A 214 11.21 -6.55 -4.84
N VAL A 215 12.18 -6.20 -3.99
CA VAL A 215 12.72 -4.84 -3.85
C VAL A 215 14.13 -4.81 -4.39
N ASN A 216 14.40 -3.86 -5.28
CA ASN A 216 15.73 -3.52 -5.78
C ASN A 216 16.15 -2.13 -5.31
N ILE A 217 17.45 -1.90 -5.25
CA ILE A 217 18.01 -0.60 -4.91
C ILE A 217 19.20 -0.27 -5.81
N TYR A 218 19.35 1.01 -6.09
CA TYR A 218 20.37 1.58 -6.95
C TYR A 218 20.94 2.81 -6.28
N ARG A 219 22.16 3.22 -6.62
CA ARG A 219 22.85 4.37 -6.02
C ARG A 219 23.46 5.27 -7.07
N SER A 220 23.48 6.57 -6.78
CA SER A 220 24.13 7.59 -7.59
C SER A 220 24.74 8.69 -6.71
N GLU A 221 25.72 9.42 -7.25
CA GLU A 221 26.25 10.63 -6.62
C GLU A 221 25.37 11.85 -6.88
N THR A 222 24.47 11.78 -7.86
CA THR A 222 23.53 12.86 -8.20
C THR A 222 22.10 12.35 -8.28
N LEU A 223 21.12 13.20 -8.00
CA LEU A 223 19.72 12.87 -8.07
C LEU A 223 19.28 12.32 -9.44
N LEU A 224 19.81 12.88 -10.50
CA LEU A 224 19.44 12.51 -11.88
C LEU A 224 20.28 11.36 -12.45
N GLY A 225 21.13 10.73 -11.63
CA GLY A 225 21.89 9.56 -12.05
C GLY A 225 23.27 9.91 -12.67
N PRO A 226 23.93 8.93 -13.31
CA PRO A 226 23.47 7.56 -13.49
C PRO A 226 23.40 6.75 -12.18
N TYR A 227 22.39 5.89 -12.07
CA TYR A 227 22.23 5.00 -10.92
C TYR A 227 22.84 3.62 -11.21
N GLU A 228 23.76 3.18 -10.34
CA GLU A 228 24.34 1.84 -10.37
C GLU A 228 23.51 0.85 -9.53
N PRO A 229 23.28 -0.38 -10.02
CA PRO A 229 22.54 -1.38 -9.26
C PRO A 229 23.35 -1.92 -8.08
N CYS A 230 22.67 -2.18 -6.96
CA CYS A 230 23.28 -2.92 -5.86
C CYS A 230 23.69 -4.32 -6.35
N PRO A 231 24.95 -4.75 -6.05
CA PRO A 231 25.42 -6.07 -6.45
C PRO A 231 24.62 -7.25 -5.90
N ARG A 232 23.78 -6.99 -4.89
CA ARG A 232 22.92 -7.98 -4.24
C ARG A 232 21.45 -7.90 -4.64
N ASN A 233 21.10 -7.09 -5.63
CA ASN A 233 19.70 -7.04 -6.09
C ASN A 233 19.17 -8.41 -6.54
N PRO A 234 17.94 -8.76 -6.20
CA PRO A 234 17.05 -8.00 -5.34
C PRO A 234 17.48 -8.08 -3.87
N ILE A 235 17.44 -6.94 -3.16
CA ILE A 235 17.81 -6.88 -1.74
C ILE A 235 16.79 -7.57 -0.83
N VAL A 236 15.52 -7.65 -1.26
CA VAL A 236 14.45 -8.35 -0.54
C VAL A 236 13.58 -9.12 -1.53
N THR A 237 13.38 -10.41 -1.26
CA THR A 237 12.39 -11.23 -1.97
C THR A 237 12.11 -12.52 -1.21
N ASN A 238 10.85 -12.98 -1.21
CA ASN A 238 10.46 -14.29 -0.68
C ASN A 238 10.10 -15.29 -1.79
N ARG A 239 10.54 -15.08 -3.04
CA ARG A 239 10.21 -15.94 -4.20
C ARG A 239 10.63 -17.40 -4.03
N ASN A 240 11.63 -17.66 -3.18
CA ASN A 240 12.14 -19.00 -2.92
C ASN A 240 11.55 -19.63 -1.65
N VAL A 241 10.67 -18.94 -0.92
CA VAL A 241 9.98 -19.48 0.25
C VAL A 241 9.06 -20.61 -0.20
N ARG A 242 9.15 -21.74 0.48
CA ARG A 242 8.21 -22.84 0.28
C ARG A 242 6.89 -22.48 0.93
N LEU A 243 5.85 -22.35 0.13
CA LEU A 243 4.50 -21.96 0.58
C LEU A 243 3.80 -23.02 1.46
N ASN A 244 4.41 -24.19 1.66
CA ASN A 244 3.91 -25.23 2.57
C ASN A 244 4.34 -25.02 4.04
N ASN A 245 4.88 -23.87 4.39
CA ASN A 245 5.20 -23.51 5.77
C ASN A 245 4.07 -22.67 6.35
N GLU A 246 3.47 -23.12 7.45
CA GLU A 246 2.35 -22.46 8.16
C GLU A 246 2.56 -20.99 8.47
N LEU A 247 3.79 -20.56 8.53
CA LEU A 247 4.20 -19.25 8.92
C LEU A 247 4.79 -18.43 7.75
N GLY A 248 4.73 -18.98 6.52
CA GLY A 248 5.34 -18.34 5.35
C GLY A 248 4.69 -17.00 5.01
N ILE A 249 5.52 -16.00 4.67
CA ILE A 249 5.11 -14.78 4.03
C ILE A 249 5.60 -14.85 2.58
N ALA A 250 4.75 -14.51 1.64
CA ALA A 250 5.05 -14.60 0.21
C ALA A 250 4.79 -13.26 -0.51
N VAL A 251 5.22 -13.16 -1.77
CA VAL A 251 4.93 -12.02 -2.66
C VAL A 251 5.39 -10.68 -2.08
N VAL A 252 6.52 -10.67 -1.39
CA VAL A 252 7.02 -9.47 -0.72
C VAL A 252 7.69 -8.52 -1.70
N GLY A 253 7.39 -7.24 -1.58
CA GLY A 253 7.93 -6.17 -2.41
C GLY A 253 7.27 -4.84 -2.08
N HIS A 254 7.44 -3.84 -2.94
CA HIS A 254 6.90 -2.50 -2.77
C HIS A 254 7.25 -1.93 -1.40
N GLY A 255 8.56 -1.73 -1.17
CA GLY A 255 9.08 -1.29 0.12
C GLY A 255 9.25 0.22 0.21
N ASP A 256 9.23 0.75 1.43
CA ASP A 256 9.64 2.12 1.78
C ASP A 256 10.55 2.08 3.01
N LEU A 257 11.70 2.78 2.95
CA LEU A 257 12.71 2.81 4.02
C LEU A 257 12.37 3.88 5.05
N ILE A 258 12.65 3.57 6.31
CA ILE A 258 12.50 4.51 7.42
C ILE A 258 13.65 4.40 8.41
N GLU A 259 14.20 5.55 8.80
CA GLU A 259 15.14 5.66 9.88
C GLU A 259 14.45 6.04 11.19
N THR A 260 14.73 5.30 12.25
CA THR A 260 14.20 5.63 13.57
C THR A 260 14.94 6.85 14.16
N GLN A 261 14.37 7.48 15.20
CA GLN A 261 15.04 8.55 15.93
C GLN A 261 16.32 8.09 16.66
N LYS A 262 16.57 6.78 16.71
CA LYS A 262 17.79 6.18 17.26
C LYS A 262 18.81 5.74 16.20
N GLY A 263 18.53 6.02 14.91
CA GLY A 263 19.41 5.68 13.79
C GLY A 263 19.33 4.21 13.33
N GLU A 264 18.33 3.46 13.80
CA GLU A 264 18.06 2.13 13.25
C GLU A 264 17.23 2.25 11.97
N TRP A 265 17.46 1.36 11.03
CA TRP A 265 16.75 1.34 9.75
C TRP A 265 15.78 0.17 9.66
N TYR A 266 14.61 0.44 9.10
CA TYR A 266 13.58 -0.55 8.80
C TYR A 266 13.03 -0.31 7.39
N MET A 267 12.47 -1.35 6.81
CA MET A 267 11.70 -1.28 5.57
C MET A 267 10.29 -1.78 5.89
N VAL A 268 9.29 -0.98 5.56
CA VAL A 268 7.91 -1.43 5.44
C VAL A 268 7.67 -1.89 4.02
N LEU A 269 6.91 -2.96 3.83
CA LEU A 269 6.65 -3.53 2.51
C LEU A 269 5.38 -4.38 2.56
N LEU A 270 4.83 -4.71 1.40
CA LEU A 270 3.71 -5.64 1.37
C LEU A 270 4.16 -7.10 1.43
N GLY A 271 3.26 -7.95 1.93
CA GLY A 271 3.37 -9.40 1.87
C GLY A 271 2.02 -10.07 1.99
N ILE A 272 1.93 -11.33 1.65
CA ILE A 272 0.71 -12.13 1.80
C ILE A 272 0.94 -13.33 2.69
N ARG A 273 -0.09 -13.68 3.48
CA ARG A 273 -0.11 -14.92 4.26
C ARG A 273 -0.97 -15.96 3.55
N PRO A 274 -0.35 -17.01 2.98
CA PRO A 274 -1.11 -18.06 2.32
C PRO A 274 -1.97 -18.84 3.32
N TYR A 275 -3.16 -19.27 2.89
CA TYR A 275 -4.01 -20.18 3.66
C TYR A 275 -3.51 -21.61 3.51
N GLN A 276 -2.93 -22.16 4.54
CA GLN A 276 -2.16 -23.39 4.52
C GLN A 276 -2.92 -24.62 4.02
N LYS A 277 -4.15 -24.82 4.48
CA LYS A 277 -4.95 -25.98 4.08
C LYS A 277 -5.14 -26.06 2.57
N TYR A 278 -5.27 -24.91 1.91
CA TYR A 278 -5.40 -24.83 0.46
C TYR A 278 -4.10 -25.19 -0.26
N ILE A 279 -2.95 -24.80 0.29
CA ILE A 279 -1.65 -25.08 -0.30
C ILE A 279 -1.29 -26.55 -0.19
N GLU A 280 -1.60 -27.20 0.94
CA GLU A 280 -1.40 -28.64 1.12
C GLU A 280 -2.29 -29.46 0.18
N ASP A 281 -3.58 -29.15 0.11
CA ASP A 281 -4.52 -29.83 -0.79
C ASP A 281 -4.13 -29.61 -2.26
N TYR A 282 -3.67 -28.42 -2.60
CA TYR A 282 -3.23 -28.07 -3.94
C TYR A 282 -1.94 -28.84 -4.34
N ASN A 283 -0.96 -28.93 -3.45
CA ASN A 283 0.28 -29.67 -3.70
C ASN A 283 0.06 -31.18 -3.85
N GLN A 284 -0.99 -31.76 -3.26
CA GLN A 284 -1.34 -33.16 -3.43
C GLN A 284 -1.93 -33.48 -4.79
N TYR A 285 -2.66 -32.53 -5.40
CA TYR A 285 -3.45 -32.75 -6.62
C TYR A 285 -2.83 -32.21 -7.89
N LEU A 286 -1.80 -31.33 -7.79
CA LEU A 286 -1.18 -30.76 -8.98
C LEU A 286 0.05 -31.55 -9.43
N PRO A 287 0.13 -31.85 -10.74
CA PRO A 287 1.36 -32.39 -11.31
C PRO A 287 2.54 -31.44 -11.07
N ARG A 288 3.71 -31.97 -10.74
CA ARG A 288 4.94 -31.16 -10.46
C ARG A 288 5.29 -30.14 -11.54
N LYS A 289 4.85 -30.33 -12.78
CA LYS A 289 5.02 -29.35 -13.87
C LYS A 289 4.34 -28.01 -13.63
N TRP A 290 3.24 -27.98 -12.87
CA TRP A 290 2.48 -26.76 -12.56
C TRP A 290 3.16 -25.91 -11.49
N ILE A 291 4.01 -26.51 -10.66
CA ILE A 291 4.78 -25.81 -9.62
C ILE A 291 5.85 -24.91 -10.24
N ARG A 292 6.17 -25.06 -11.51
CA ARG A 292 7.18 -24.29 -12.24
C ARG A 292 6.60 -23.22 -13.15
N GLU A 293 5.29 -23.12 -13.27
CA GLU A 293 4.64 -22.10 -14.10
C GLU A 293 4.72 -20.72 -13.43
N PRO A 294 4.91 -19.65 -14.20
CA PRO A 294 4.97 -18.27 -13.67
C PRO A 294 3.72 -17.83 -12.91
N ASP A 295 2.59 -18.47 -13.14
CA ASP A 295 1.27 -18.19 -12.59
C ASP A 295 0.96 -18.91 -11.26
N ARG A 296 1.96 -19.29 -10.49
CA ARG A 296 1.78 -19.99 -9.19
C ARG A 296 0.76 -19.34 -8.26
N ASN A 297 0.53 -18.06 -8.40
CA ASN A 297 -0.36 -17.30 -7.53
C ASN A 297 -1.81 -17.27 -7.97
N LYS A 298 -2.14 -17.64 -9.20
CA LYS A 298 -3.54 -17.71 -9.63
C LYS A 298 -4.38 -18.68 -8.81
N ASP A 299 -3.72 -19.67 -8.25
CA ASP A 299 -4.36 -20.77 -7.56
C ASP A 299 -4.08 -20.79 -6.04
N ALA A 300 -3.13 -19.98 -5.57
CA ALA A 300 -2.90 -19.78 -4.15
C ALA A 300 -3.93 -18.80 -3.60
N GLN A 301 -4.90 -19.28 -2.86
CA GLN A 301 -5.95 -18.43 -2.30
C GLN A 301 -5.44 -17.64 -1.10
N PHE A 302 -5.39 -16.34 -1.26
CA PHE A 302 -5.00 -15.36 -0.25
C PHE A 302 -6.20 -14.47 0.07
N ASN A 303 -7.09 -14.97 0.92
CA ASN A 303 -8.32 -14.25 1.26
C ASN A 303 -8.11 -12.99 2.11
N LEU A 304 -6.92 -12.81 2.70
CA LEU A 304 -6.59 -11.62 3.50
C LEU A 304 -6.08 -10.45 2.66
N GLY A 305 -5.74 -10.71 1.39
CA GLY A 305 -5.10 -9.71 0.54
C GLY A 305 -3.62 -9.50 0.87
N ARG A 306 -3.06 -8.41 0.36
CA ARG A 306 -1.68 -7.96 0.65
C ARG A 306 -1.69 -7.15 1.94
N GLU A 307 -0.85 -7.50 2.89
CA GLU A 307 -0.78 -6.95 4.25
C GLU A 307 0.54 -6.22 4.43
N VAL A 308 0.65 -5.35 5.44
CA VAL A 308 1.89 -4.63 5.72
C VAL A 308 2.81 -5.48 6.57
N CYS A 309 4.01 -5.72 6.06
CA CYS A 309 5.13 -6.33 6.77
C CYS A 309 6.22 -5.30 7.06
N MET A 310 7.13 -5.63 7.96
CA MET A 310 8.30 -4.83 8.28
C MET A 310 9.52 -5.72 8.52
N ILE A 311 10.70 -5.25 8.10
CA ILE A 311 11.97 -5.94 8.31
C ILE A 311 13.05 -4.96 8.78
N PRO A 312 14.00 -5.41 9.63
CA PRO A 312 15.16 -4.61 10.00
C PRO A 312 16.15 -4.52 8.84
N MET A 313 16.75 -3.34 8.70
CA MET A 313 17.77 -3.06 7.69
C MET A 313 19.07 -2.60 8.36
N ALA A 314 20.19 -2.87 7.71
CA ALA A 314 21.51 -2.36 8.08
C ALA A 314 22.25 -1.87 6.84
N TRP A 315 23.38 -1.22 7.03
CA TRP A 315 24.25 -0.74 5.94
C TRP A 315 25.58 -1.50 6.00
N ASP A 316 26.03 -1.99 4.85
CA ASP A 316 27.32 -2.66 4.75
C ASP A 316 28.50 -1.67 4.62
N TYR A 317 29.72 -2.21 4.48
CA TYR A 317 30.94 -1.40 4.38
C TYR A 317 30.98 -0.49 3.14
N ASP A 318 30.26 -0.86 2.08
CA ASP A 318 30.19 -0.12 0.84
C ASP A 318 28.97 0.81 0.79
N ASN A 319 28.30 1.01 1.93
CA ASN A 319 27.07 1.79 2.08
C ASN A 319 25.91 1.27 1.22
N TRP A 320 25.77 -0.05 1.08
CA TRP A 320 24.57 -0.65 0.52
C TRP A 320 23.64 -1.16 1.63
N PRO A 321 22.33 -0.99 1.51
CA PRO A 321 21.40 -1.55 2.49
C PRO A 321 21.33 -3.08 2.36
N ILE A 322 21.26 -3.73 3.50
CA ILE A 322 21.07 -5.18 3.64
C ILE A 322 19.99 -5.46 4.65
N VAL A 323 19.30 -6.58 4.49
CA VAL A 323 18.35 -7.07 5.49
C VAL A 323 19.13 -7.59 6.70
N ASP A 324 18.83 -7.06 7.88
CA ASP A 324 19.52 -7.39 9.14
C ASP A 324 18.81 -8.53 9.90
N ASN A 325 18.67 -9.68 9.24
CA ASN A 325 18.00 -10.85 9.83
C ASN A 325 18.61 -12.20 9.43
N HIS A 326 19.86 -12.21 8.93
CA HIS A 326 20.65 -13.40 8.56
C HIS A 326 20.18 -14.21 7.35
N ASN A 327 18.98 -14.02 6.81
CA ASN A 327 18.48 -14.81 5.66
C ASN A 327 18.01 -13.96 4.47
N GLY A 328 17.92 -12.63 4.60
CA GLY A 328 17.54 -11.72 3.51
C GLY A 328 16.07 -11.82 3.09
N MET A 329 15.22 -12.44 3.90
CA MET A 329 13.80 -12.66 3.62
C MET A 329 12.94 -12.00 4.69
N VAL A 330 11.69 -11.70 4.35
CA VAL A 330 10.69 -11.28 5.33
C VAL A 330 10.24 -12.50 6.11
N ASN A 331 10.52 -12.51 7.41
CA ASN A 331 10.13 -13.61 8.29
C ASN A 331 8.85 -13.26 9.08
N PRO A 332 8.12 -14.29 9.55
CA PRO A 332 6.97 -14.08 10.44
C PRO A 332 7.32 -13.41 11.77
N MET A 333 8.56 -13.58 12.22
CA MET A 333 9.09 -12.96 13.43
C MET A 333 10.37 -12.20 13.10
N GLU A 334 10.42 -10.92 13.47
CA GLU A 334 11.56 -10.04 13.22
C GLU A 334 11.94 -9.26 14.48
N ARG A 335 13.19 -8.77 14.54
CA ARG A 335 13.68 -7.92 15.62
C ARG A 335 12.96 -6.57 15.59
N LYS A 336 12.35 -6.21 16.72
CA LYS A 336 11.70 -4.90 16.86
C LYS A 336 12.69 -3.77 17.04
N PRO A 337 12.33 -2.53 16.67
CA PRO A 337 13.13 -1.35 16.95
C PRO A 337 13.38 -1.18 18.47
N ASP A 338 14.53 -0.62 18.81
CA ASP A 338 14.82 -0.18 20.20
C ASP A 338 14.05 1.12 20.51
N LEU A 339 12.74 1.05 20.46
CA LEU A 339 11.82 2.11 20.78
C LEU A 339 10.96 1.70 21.98
N GLU A 340 10.45 2.70 22.70
CA GLU A 340 9.49 2.43 23.76
C GLU A 340 8.22 1.82 23.16
N GLU A 341 7.78 0.69 23.71
CA GLU A 341 6.58 0.01 23.23
C GLU A 341 5.36 0.93 23.43
N TRP A 342 4.69 1.19 22.34
CA TRP A 342 3.45 1.95 22.31
C TRP A 342 2.30 1.08 21.84
N ARG A 343 1.17 1.17 22.53
CA ARG A 343 -0.04 0.47 22.11
C ARG A 343 -1.18 1.45 22.03
N PRO A 344 -1.82 1.56 20.83
CA PRO A 344 -3.04 2.35 20.73
C PRO A 344 -4.13 1.78 21.62
N PRO A 345 -5.13 2.58 21.98
CA PRO A 345 -6.30 2.10 22.72
C PRO A 345 -6.95 0.92 22.01
N LEU A 346 -7.29 -0.12 22.78
CA LEU A 346 -7.99 -1.27 22.21
C LEU A 346 -9.39 -0.84 21.77
N LYS A 347 -9.67 -0.98 20.47
CA LYS A 347 -11.03 -0.79 19.95
C LYS A 347 -11.89 -2.02 20.24
N SER A 348 -13.17 -1.79 20.50
CA SER A 348 -14.17 -2.86 20.65
C SER A 348 -14.23 -3.70 19.35
N ARG A 349 -14.41 -5.01 19.52
CA ARG A 349 -14.71 -5.89 18.38
C ARG A 349 -16.18 -5.83 17.98
N VAL A 350 -17.03 -5.30 18.86
CA VAL A 350 -18.45 -5.11 18.64
C VAL A 350 -18.69 -3.64 18.37
N ASP A 351 -19.36 -3.34 17.27
CA ASP A 351 -19.86 -2.02 16.97
C ASP A 351 -21.37 -2.00 17.26
N ASN A 352 -21.77 -1.21 18.25
CA ASN A 352 -23.16 -1.02 18.63
C ASN A 352 -23.81 0.16 17.91
N PHE A 353 -23.07 0.85 17.03
CA PHE A 353 -23.56 1.99 16.26
C PHE A 353 -24.18 3.11 17.13
N GLU A 354 -23.63 3.31 18.33
CA GLU A 354 -24.06 4.37 19.25
C GLU A 354 -23.50 5.74 18.85
N ASP A 355 -22.35 5.76 18.16
CA ASP A 355 -21.76 6.98 17.64
C ASP A 355 -22.51 7.42 16.38
N PRO A 356 -22.87 8.72 16.23
CA PRO A 356 -23.49 9.22 15.01
C PRO A 356 -22.55 9.22 13.78
N VAL A 357 -21.27 8.96 13.98
CA VAL A 357 -20.25 8.84 12.93
C VAL A 357 -19.80 7.38 12.79
N LEU A 358 -19.77 6.89 11.58
CA LEU A 358 -19.30 5.54 11.27
C LEU A 358 -17.80 5.39 11.59
N ASP A 359 -17.43 4.33 12.34
CA ASP A 359 -16.01 4.07 12.63
C ASP A 359 -15.20 3.87 11.34
N MET A 360 -13.96 4.34 11.33
CA MET A 360 -13.03 4.29 10.18
C MET A 360 -12.71 2.87 9.68
N ILE A 361 -13.04 1.83 10.46
CA ILE A 361 -12.90 0.43 10.01
C ILE A 361 -13.90 0.04 8.93
N TRP A 362 -15.02 0.79 8.84
CA TRP A 362 -16.04 0.55 7.83
C TRP A 362 -15.72 1.26 6.52
N CYS A 363 -15.89 0.54 5.46
CA CYS A 363 -15.74 1.04 4.10
C CYS A 363 -16.96 0.71 3.27
N MET A 364 -17.17 1.46 2.21
CA MET A 364 -18.09 1.12 1.13
C MET A 364 -17.31 0.86 -0.16
N ARG A 365 -17.94 0.19 -1.09
CA ARG A 365 -17.37 -0.03 -2.43
C ARG A 365 -17.62 1.21 -3.26
N ARG A 366 -16.69 2.12 -3.36
CA ARG A 366 -16.76 3.38 -4.12
C ARG A 366 -17.44 4.53 -3.37
N PRO A 367 -17.09 5.78 -3.70
CA PRO A 367 -17.75 6.95 -3.11
C PRO A 367 -19.21 7.05 -3.56
N VAL A 368 -20.06 7.54 -2.67
CA VAL A 368 -21.49 7.75 -2.92
C VAL A 368 -21.83 9.24 -2.81
N LYS A 369 -22.64 9.73 -3.74
CA LYS A 369 -23.17 11.11 -3.67
C LYS A 369 -24.28 11.23 -2.62
N THR A 370 -25.13 10.22 -2.52
CA THR A 370 -26.23 10.17 -1.57
C THR A 370 -25.96 9.02 -0.60
N PRO A 371 -25.84 9.30 0.71
CA PRO A 371 -25.66 8.24 1.68
C PRO A 371 -26.78 7.20 1.61
N PHE A 372 -26.43 5.93 1.64
CA PHE A 372 -27.37 4.81 1.69
C PHE A 372 -27.50 4.26 3.13
N TYR A 373 -26.97 4.96 4.12
CA TYR A 373 -27.06 4.59 5.52
C TYR A 373 -27.29 5.78 6.42
N THR A 374 -27.79 5.51 7.64
CA THR A 374 -27.88 6.48 8.72
C THR A 374 -27.64 5.81 10.07
N LEU A 375 -27.02 6.57 10.99
CA LEU A 375 -26.78 6.19 12.39
C LEU A 375 -27.65 7.01 13.35
N THR A 376 -28.38 8.00 12.84
CA THR A 376 -29.13 8.98 13.68
C THR A 376 -30.63 8.78 13.69
N GLU A 377 -31.21 8.10 12.70
CA GLU A 377 -32.66 7.82 12.70
C GLU A 377 -33.09 6.86 13.80
N ARG A 378 -32.21 5.91 14.16
CA ARG A 378 -32.42 5.01 15.29
C ARG A 378 -31.06 4.82 15.98
N PRO A 379 -30.75 5.60 17.01
CA PRO A 379 -29.51 5.48 17.76
C PRO A 379 -29.28 4.04 18.26
N GLY A 380 -28.03 3.56 18.12
CA GLY A 380 -27.67 2.18 18.44
C GLY A 380 -27.98 1.19 17.32
N TYR A 381 -28.34 1.67 16.13
CA TYR A 381 -28.58 0.85 14.95
C TYR A 381 -27.97 1.51 13.70
N LEU A 382 -27.36 0.70 12.87
CA LEU A 382 -27.05 1.05 11.50
C LEU A 382 -28.28 0.76 10.62
N ARG A 383 -28.88 1.78 10.02
CA ARG A 383 -29.92 1.61 9.01
C ARG A 383 -29.30 1.67 7.64
N LEU A 384 -29.57 0.69 6.80
CA LEU A 384 -29.20 0.67 5.37
C LEU A 384 -30.45 0.87 4.52
N TYR A 385 -30.36 1.75 3.53
CA TYR A 385 -31.38 1.91 2.49
C TYR A 385 -30.99 1.08 1.29
N GLY A 386 -31.76 0.03 1.00
CA GLY A 386 -31.56 -0.85 -0.15
C GLY A 386 -31.63 -0.08 -1.46
N ASN A 387 -30.97 -0.62 -2.48
CA ASN A 387 -31.06 -0.16 -3.87
C ASN A 387 -31.04 -1.36 -4.82
N ASP A 388 -31.22 -1.10 -6.11
CA ASP A 388 -31.28 -2.13 -7.15
C ASP A 388 -29.92 -2.59 -7.68
N ALA A 389 -28.81 -2.16 -7.05
CA ALA A 389 -27.48 -2.56 -7.45
C ALA A 389 -27.10 -3.90 -6.83
N LYS A 390 -26.76 -4.87 -7.67
CA LYS A 390 -26.30 -6.19 -7.25
C LYS A 390 -24.83 -6.21 -6.85
N ALA A 391 -24.39 -7.26 -6.17
CA ALA A 391 -23.03 -7.39 -5.69
C ALA A 391 -21.97 -7.35 -6.81
N GLU A 392 -22.30 -7.84 -8.00
CA GLU A 392 -21.43 -7.83 -9.19
C GLU A 392 -21.42 -6.50 -9.96
N ASP A 393 -22.33 -5.58 -9.65
CA ASP A 393 -22.42 -4.31 -10.36
C ASP A 393 -21.21 -3.40 -10.06
N THR A 394 -20.83 -2.57 -11.04
CA THR A 394 -19.93 -1.43 -10.84
C THR A 394 -20.62 -0.22 -10.21
N ARG A 395 -21.96 -0.21 -10.16
CA ARG A 395 -22.72 0.78 -9.40
C ARG A 395 -22.51 0.57 -7.90
N THR A 396 -22.71 1.63 -7.11
CA THR A 396 -22.57 1.53 -5.66
C THR A 396 -23.76 0.80 -5.04
N GLN A 397 -23.46 -0.27 -4.32
CA GLN A 397 -24.41 -1.06 -3.55
C GLN A 397 -24.64 -0.44 -2.16
N ALA A 398 -25.80 -0.74 -1.56
CA ALA A 398 -26.07 -0.46 -0.13
C ALA A 398 -25.29 -1.47 0.74
N LEU A 399 -23.96 -1.40 0.71
CA LEU A 399 -23.05 -2.38 1.29
C LEU A 399 -21.94 -1.68 2.09
N LEU A 400 -21.88 -1.96 3.39
CA LEU A 400 -20.73 -1.63 4.24
C LEU A 400 -19.89 -2.87 4.45
N VAL A 401 -18.57 -2.70 4.36
CA VAL A 401 -17.59 -3.78 4.49
C VAL A 401 -16.49 -3.37 5.47
N ARG A 402 -15.85 -4.37 6.07
CA ARG A 402 -14.58 -4.20 6.80
C ARG A 402 -13.59 -5.26 6.37
N ARG A 403 -12.30 -4.95 6.51
CA ARG A 403 -11.24 -5.86 6.09
C ARG A 403 -11.15 -7.06 7.01
N GLN A 404 -11.12 -8.24 6.44
CA GLN A 404 -10.80 -9.47 7.14
C GLN A 404 -9.30 -9.47 7.55
N GLN A 405 -9.01 -9.75 8.82
CA GLN A 405 -7.66 -9.66 9.39
C GLN A 405 -7.06 -11.02 9.76
N HIS A 406 -7.87 -12.07 9.75
CA HIS A 406 -7.49 -13.44 10.15
C HIS A 406 -8.11 -14.47 9.23
N ASN A 407 -7.40 -15.58 8.99
CA ASN A 407 -7.92 -16.69 8.20
C ASN A 407 -9.12 -17.37 8.88
N TYR A 408 -9.12 -17.39 10.21
CA TYR A 408 -10.23 -17.88 11.02
C TYR A 408 -10.88 -16.69 11.74
N PHE A 409 -12.13 -16.48 11.49
CA PHE A 409 -12.91 -15.42 12.14
C PHE A 409 -14.38 -15.85 12.28
N GLU A 410 -15.06 -15.22 13.20
CA GLU A 410 -16.49 -15.28 13.34
C GLU A 410 -17.05 -13.86 13.25
N ALA A 411 -18.17 -13.70 12.57
CA ALA A 411 -18.91 -12.47 12.50
C ALA A 411 -20.39 -12.75 12.78
N ALA A 412 -21.04 -11.85 13.48
CA ALA A 412 -22.46 -11.94 13.79
C ALA A 412 -23.09 -10.55 13.71
N VAL A 413 -24.30 -10.48 13.19
CA VAL A 413 -25.10 -9.26 13.13
C VAL A 413 -26.51 -9.56 13.64
N ALA A 414 -27.05 -8.67 14.49
CA ALA A 414 -28.49 -8.64 14.78
C ALA A 414 -29.13 -7.74 13.70
N MET A 415 -30.10 -8.26 12.97
CA MET A 415 -30.72 -7.58 11.84
C MET A 415 -32.23 -7.63 11.92
N GLU A 416 -32.88 -6.52 11.62
CA GLU A 416 -34.32 -6.42 11.37
C GLU A 416 -34.50 -6.19 9.88
N PHE A 417 -35.28 -7.05 9.22
CA PHE A 417 -35.57 -6.96 7.79
C PHE A 417 -36.96 -7.47 7.49
N GLU A 418 -37.78 -6.65 6.87
CA GLU A 418 -39.14 -6.96 6.48
C GLU A 418 -39.28 -6.70 4.97
N PRO A 419 -39.11 -7.72 4.11
CA PRO A 419 -39.24 -7.55 2.67
C PRO A 419 -40.69 -7.27 2.29
N GLU A 420 -40.91 -6.33 1.40
CA GLU A 420 -42.22 -5.97 0.85
C GLU A 420 -42.48 -6.59 -0.53
N GLN A 421 -41.41 -6.96 -1.24
CA GLN A 421 -41.47 -7.50 -2.60
C GLN A 421 -40.57 -8.73 -2.77
N GLU A 422 -40.93 -9.60 -3.69
CA GLU A 422 -40.10 -10.73 -4.07
C GLU A 422 -38.76 -10.25 -4.67
N GLY A 423 -37.65 -10.82 -4.20
CA GLY A 423 -36.28 -10.47 -4.64
C GLY A 423 -35.61 -9.41 -3.80
N GLU A 424 -36.25 -8.87 -2.78
CA GLU A 424 -35.57 -8.04 -1.77
C GLU A 424 -34.73 -8.91 -0.84
N GLU A 425 -33.46 -8.55 -0.68
CA GLU A 425 -32.48 -9.31 0.11
C GLU A 425 -31.72 -8.39 1.06
N ALA A 426 -31.48 -8.86 2.28
CA ALA A 426 -30.55 -8.26 3.23
C ALA A 426 -29.81 -9.36 3.98
N GLY A 427 -28.56 -9.10 4.36
CA GLY A 427 -27.76 -10.10 5.06
C GLY A 427 -26.30 -9.71 5.22
N MET A 428 -25.49 -10.72 5.62
CA MET A 428 -24.06 -10.61 5.81
C MET A 428 -23.33 -11.65 4.95
#